data_7f153531ae22fc7cd644f9c913f69460
#
_entry.id   7f153531ae22fc7cd644f9c913f69460
#
_cell.length_a   1.000
_cell.length_b   1.000
_cell.length_c   1.000
_cell.angle_alpha   90.00
_cell.angle_beta   90.00
_cell.angle_gamma   90.00
#
_symmetry.space_group_name_H-M   'P 1'
#
loop_
_entity.id
_entity.type
_entity.pdbx_description
1 polymer ?
#
loop_
_entity_poly.entity_id
_entity_poly.type
_entity_poly.pdbx_seq_one_letter_code
_entity_poly.pdbx_strand_id
1 'polypeptide(L)'
;MLQSNQPITGTILVADDQTANRELLEELLTTQGFKVITVADGAAALEESTRSRPDLVILDVMMPHLNGFEVCERIKGNPDTYLVPVILITALSDKQDRLEGIKAGADDFLSRPVDRTELLARVRSLLKLKLRTDELERAESVLFALARSIEGKDPYTQGHCERLSEYASLLGQHLGFPPDQVTALHRAGIVHDIGKVAVPDAILLKPGRLTEDEWQVMREHPVVGERICAPLKSFRLVLPIIRHHHEKLDGSGIQMGFEETPSLLPPGCCRLSMFLTR
;
A
#
# COMPACT_ATOMS: atom_id res chain seq x y z
N MET A 1 -15.50 21.18 0.59
CA MET A 1 -15.77 20.24 1.71
C MET A 1 -17.07 19.51 1.39
N LEU A 2 -16.97 18.38 0.71
CA LEU A 2 -18.09 17.45 0.53
C LEU A 2 -17.67 16.17 1.26
N GLN A 3 -18.01 16.09 2.55
CA GLN A 3 -18.07 14.78 3.21
C GLN A 3 -19.25 14.06 2.59
N SER A 4 -18.98 13.17 1.63
CA SER A 4 -19.98 12.26 1.10
C SER A 4 -20.43 11.36 2.25
N ASN A 5 -21.62 11.63 2.75
CA ASN A 5 -22.31 10.81 3.75
C ASN A 5 -22.92 9.57 3.05
N GLN A 6 -22.13 8.92 2.19
CA GLN A 6 -22.55 7.67 1.60
C GLN A 6 -22.50 6.58 2.67
N PRO A 7 -23.53 5.73 2.76
CA PRO A 7 -23.51 4.61 3.68
C PRO A 7 -22.30 3.73 3.35
N ILE A 8 -21.48 3.44 4.37
CA ILE A 8 -20.36 2.51 4.23
C ILE A 8 -21.00 1.13 4.02
N THR A 9 -20.75 0.55 2.86
CA THR A 9 -21.13 -0.82 2.51
C THR A 9 -19.88 -1.68 2.43
N GLY A 10 -20.01 -2.97 2.62
CA GLY A 10 -18.88 -3.91 2.53
C GLY A 10 -19.33 -5.33 2.81
N THR A 11 -18.47 -6.28 2.50
CA THR A 11 -18.66 -7.70 2.81
C THR A 11 -17.89 -8.03 4.09
N ILE A 12 -18.59 -8.58 5.09
CA ILE A 12 -18.04 -8.95 6.39
C ILE A 12 -18.10 -10.47 6.51
N LEU A 13 -16.95 -11.08 6.79
CA LEU A 13 -16.87 -12.49 7.14
C LEU A 13 -16.95 -12.64 8.65
N VAL A 14 -17.85 -13.50 9.12
CA VAL A 14 -18.04 -13.79 10.55
C VAL A 14 -17.74 -15.29 10.77
N ALA A 15 -16.80 -15.58 11.65
CA ALA A 15 -16.48 -16.95 12.07
C ALA A 15 -16.72 -17.12 13.57
N ASP A 16 -17.59 -18.06 13.92
CA ASP A 16 -17.94 -18.41 15.32
C ASP A 16 -18.47 -19.85 15.30
N ASP A 17 -18.09 -20.70 16.24
CA ASP A 17 -18.55 -22.10 16.27
C ASP A 17 -20.02 -22.23 16.71
N GLN A 18 -20.52 -21.23 17.44
CA GLN A 18 -21.88 -21.21 17.96
C GLN A 18 -22.85 -20.59 16.95
N THR A 19 -23.83 -21.36 16.50
CA THR A 19 -24.83 -20.92 15.53
C THR A 19 -25.61 -19.69 15.97
N ALA A 20 -26.01 -19.64 17.26
CA ALA A 20 -26.74 -18.49 17.80
C ALA A 20 -25.95 -17.17 17.73
N ASN A 21 -24.63 -17.22 17.94
CA ASN A 21 -23.77 -16.05 17.80
C ASN A 21 -23.67 -15.59 16.35
N ARG A 22 -23.48 -16.55 15.41
CA ARG A 22 -23.44 -16.24 13.98
C ARG A 22 -24.73 -15.57 13.51
N GLU A 23 -25.88 -16.14 13.84
CA GLU A 23 -27.20 -15.60 13.49
C GLU A 23 -27.41 -14.19 14.05
N LEU A 24 -27.05 -13.98 15.33
CA LEU A 24 -27.14 -12.65 15.96
C LEU A 24 -26.27 -11.61 15.25
N LEU A 25 -25.00 -11.94 14.94
CA LEU A 25 -24.08 -11.03 14.27
C LEU A 25 -24.51 -10.78 12.82
N GLU A 26 -24.99 -11.81 12.12
CA GLU A 26 -25.51 -11.70 10.76
C GLU A 26 -26.72 -10.76 10.70
N GLU A 27 -27.72 -10.97 11.57
CA GLU A 27 -28.90 -10.10 11.65
C GLU A 27 -28.51 -8.64 11.94
N LEU A 28 -27.64 -8.46 12.95
CA LEU A 28 -27.18 -7.16 13.35
C LEU A 28 -26.48 -6.38 12.23
N LEU A 29 -25.57 -7.04 11.52
CA LEU A 29 -24.78 -6.41 10.47
C LEU A 29 -25.59 -6.23 9.18
N THR A 30 -26.42 -7.20 8.82
CA THR A 30 -27.29 -7.13 7.63
C THR A 30 -28.32 -6.00 7.74
N THR A 31 -28.89 -5.78 8.94
CA THR A 31 -29.79 -4.63 9.18
C THR A 31 -29.13 -3.27 9.02
N GLN A 32 -27.81 -3.22 9.06
CA GLN A 32 -27.02 -2.00 8.80
C GLN A 32 -26.57 -1.86 7.34
N GLY A 33 -26.98 -2.79 6.48
CA GLY A 33 -26.70 -2.76 5.04
C GLY A 33 -25.37 -3.42 4.63
N PHE A 34 -24.73 -4.17 5.51
CA PHE A 34 -23.56 -4.95 5.18
C PHE A 34 -23.95 -6.31 4.55
N LYS A 35 -23.13 -6.78 3.62
CA LYS A 35 -23.20 -8.17 3.16
C LYS A 35 -22.43 -9.04 4.15
N VAL A 36 -23.07 -10.09 4.69
CA VAL A 36 -22.47 -10.95 5.69
C VAL A 36 -22.30 -12.35 5.13
N ILE A 37 -21.14 -12.95 5.39
CA ILE A 37 -20.83 -14.34 5.12
C ILE A 37 -20.49 -14.96 6.47
N THR A 38 -21.13 -16.08 6.81
CA THR A 38 -20.92 -16.74 8.10
C THR A 38 -20.29 -18.13 7.89
N VAL A 39 -19.36 -18.49 8.74
CA VAL A 39 -18.69 -19.80 8.77
C VAL A 39 -18.57 -20.31 10.20
N ALA A 40 -18.49 -21.63 10.36
CA ALA A 40 -18.60 -22.28 11.67
C ALA A 40 -17.25 -22.61 12.32
N ASP A 41 -16.14 -22.44 11.61
CA ASP A 41 -14.80 -22.81 12.11
C ASP A 41 -13.68 -22.01 11.43
N GLY A 42 -12.49 -22.12 12.01
CA GLY A 42 -11.32 -21.38 11.55
C GLY A 42 -10.79 -21.81 10.19
N ALA A 43 -10.95 -23.08 9.81
CA ALA A 43 -10.50 -23.58 8.51
C ALA A 43 -11.37 -23.00 7.38
N ALA A 44 -12.70 -23.03 7.56
CA ALA A 44 -13.65 -22.40 6.66
C ALA A 44 -13.45 -20.89 6.58
N ALA A 45 -13.06 -20.24 7.70
CA ALA A 45 -12.76 -18.80 7.71
C ALA A 45 -11.55 -18.45 6.83
N LEU A 46 -10.49 -19.24 6.86
CA LEU A 46 -9.32 -19.04 6.00
C LEU A 46 -9.63 -19.24 4.52
N GLU A 47 -10.34 -20.32 4.18
CA GLU A 47 -10.76 -20.59 2.81
C GLU A 47 -11.63 -19.47 2.27
N GLU A 48 -12.64 -19.07 3.06
CA GLU A 48 -13.57 -18.02 2.66
C GLU A 48 -12.92 -16.65 2.56
N SER A 49 -11.95 -16.32 3.44
CA SER A 49 -11.23 -15.07 3.40
C SER A 49 -10.47 -14.86 2.08
N THR A 50 -9.93 -15.93 1.51
CA THR A 50 -9.24 -15.90 0.22
C THR A 50 -10.22 -15.90 -0.95
N ARG A 51 -11.32 -16.67 -0.85
CA ARG A 51 -12.31 -16.83 -1.91
C ARG A 51 -13.16 -15.56 -2.12
N SER A 52 -13.73 -15.04 -1.04
CA SER A 52 -14.67 -13.91 -1.11
C SER A 52 -13.99 -12.54 -0.98
N ARG A 53 -12.74 -12.49 -0.51
CA ARG A 53 -11.98 -11.26 -0.23
C ARG A 53 -12.83 -10.26 0.55
N PRO A 54 -13.23 -10.57 1.79
CA PRO A 54 -14.09 -9.70 2.58
C PRO A 54 -13.39 -8.37 2.91
N ASP A 55 -14.19 -7.34 3.14
CA ASP A 55 -13.69 -6.02 3.55
C ASP A 55 -13.35 -5.95 5.05
N LEU A 56 -13.88 -6.90 5.85
CA LEU A 56 -13.59 -7.04 7.27
C LEU A 56 -13.89 -8.48 7.72
N VAL A 57 -13.11 -8.97 8.67
CA VAL A 57 -13.31 -10.30 9.29
C VAL A 57 -13.57 -10.13 10.78
N ILE A 58 -14.57 -10.85 11.29
CA ILE A 58 -14.88 -10.97 12.71
C ILE A 58 -14.68 -12.41 13.10
N LEU A 59 -13.80 -12.69 14.06
CA LEU A 59 -13.46 -14.05 14.49
C LEU A 59 -13.76 -14.22 15.97
N ASP A 60 -14.47 -15.26 16.32
CA ASP A 60 -14.43 -15.75 17.69
C ASP A 60 -13.05 -16.36 17.99
N VAL A 61 -12.53 -16.08 19.18
CA VAL A 61 -11.24 -16.63 19.60
C VAL A 61 -11.38 -18.13 19.89
N MET A 62 -12.49 -18.55 20.51
CA MET A 62 -12.69 -19.91 21.01
C MET A 62 -13.37 -20.81 19.95
N MET A 63 -12.67 -21.13 18.87
CA MET A 63 -13.14 -22.09 17.87
C MET A 63 -12.37 -23.42 17.96
N PRO A 64 -13.02 -24.55 17.62
CA PRO A 64 -12.35 -25.84 17.60
C PRO A 64 -11.33 -25.95 16.46
N HIS A 65 -10.29 -26.74 16.66
CA HIS A 65 -9.19 -27.04 15.73
C HIS A 65 -8.28 -25.88 15.43
N LEU A 66 -8.79 -24.76 14.97
CA LEU A 66 -8.05 -23.55 14.64
C LEU A 66 -8.70 -22.38 15.36
N ASN A 67 -8.02 -21.84 16.36
CA ASN A 67 -8.55 -20.74 17.15
C ASN A 67 -8.48 -19.39 16.38
N GLY A 68 -9.19 -18.35 16.87
CA GLY A 68 -9.25 -17.06 16.19
C GLY A 68 -7.91 -16.33 16.08
N PHE A 69 -6.98 -16.56 17.01
CA PHE A 69 -5.62 -15.99 16.92
C PHE A 69 -4.83 -16.58 15.76
N GLU A 70 -4.84 -17.91 15.64
CA GLU A 70 -4.17 -18.64 14.56
C GLU A 70 -4.74 -18.27 13.17
N VAL A 71 -6.07 -18.11 13.09
CA VAL A 71 -6.74 -17.64 11.86
C VAL A 71 -6.30 -16.20 11.53
N CYS A 72 -6.29 -15.32 12.52
CA CYS A 72 -5.85 -13.94 12.36
C CYS A 72 -4.41 -13.86 11.83
N GLU A 73 -3.48 -14.57 12.47
CA GLU A 73 -2.07 -14.62 12.07
C GLU A 73 -1.91 -15.06 10.60
N ARG A 74 -2.66 -16.10 10.17
CA ARG A 74 -2.61 -16.58 8.78
C ARG A 74 -3.23 -15.59 7.80
N ILE A 75 -4.34 -14.92 8.14
CA ILE A 75 -4.91 -13.84 7.32
C ILE A 75 -3.91 -12.71 7.16
N LYS A 76 -3.26 -12.29 8.26
CA LYS A 76 -2.29 -11.19 8.27
C LYS A 76 -0.94 -11.56 7.63
N GLY A 77 -0.58 -12.83 7.61
CA GLY A 77 0.62 -13.33 6.94
C GLY A 77 0.45 -13.60 5.44
N ASN A 78 -0.75 -13.57 4.90
CA ASN A 78 -1.03 -13.84 3.50
C ASN A 78 -1.04 -12.53 2.67
N PRO A 79 -0.22 -12.42 1.60
CA PRO A 79 -0.16 -11.23 0.74
C PRO A 79 -1.50 -10.78 0.15
N ASP A 80 -2.44 -11.69 -0.05
CA ASP A 80 -3.77 -11.38 -0.62
C ASP A 80 -4.77 -10.84 0.41
N THR A 81 -4.54 -11.08 1.72
CA THR A 81 -5.50 -10.77 2.77
C THR A 81 -4.95 -9.93 3.93
N TYR A 82 -3.64 -9.64 3.97
CA TYR A 82 -2.99 -8.95 5.10
C TYR A 82 -3.59 -7.56 5.42
N LEU A 83 -4.15 -6.88 4.44
CA LEU A 83 -4.81 -5.58 4.60
C LEU A 83 -6.28 -5.68 5.04
N VAL A 84 -6.84 -6.89 5.11
CA VAL A 84 -8.21 -7.07 5.60
C VAL A 84 -8.20 -6.87 7.13
N PRO A 85 -8.98 -5.92 7.66
CA PRO A 85 -9.06 -5.71 9.10
C PRO A 85 -9.74 -6.89 9.79
N VAL A 86 -9.19 -7.27 10.95
CA VAL A 86 -9.68 -8.38 11.77
C VAL A 86 -10.09 -7.88 13.14
N ILE A 87 -11.33 -8.17 13.54
CA ILE A 87 -11.85 -7.98 14.89
C ILE A 87 -11.91 -9.36 15.58
N LEU A 88 -11.27 -9.48 16.73
CA LEU A 88 -11.38 -10.69 17.55
C LEU A 88 -12.49 -10.49 18.61
N ILE A 89 -13.40 -11.46 18.71
CA ILE A 89 -14.38 -11.53 19.78
C ILE A 89 -13.89 -12.56 20.81
N THR A 90 -13.79 -12.17 22.06
CA THR A 90 -13.28 -13.03 23.11
C THR A 90 -14.14 -12.94 24.40
N ALA A 91 -14.32 -14.07 25.03
CA ALA A 91 -14.87 -14.11 26.41
C ALA A 91 -13.78 -13.83 27.45
N LEU A 92 -12.51 -13.79 27.02
CA LEU A 92 -11.36 -13.68 27.87
C LEU A 92 -11.07 -12.20 28.12
N SER A 93 -11.10 -11.79 29.37
CA SER A 93 -10.81 -10.41 29.81
C SER A 93 -9.35 -10.23 30.23
N ASP A 94 -8.52 -11.27 30.07
CA ASP A 94 -7.16 -11.28 30.57
C ASP A 94 -6.20 -10.50 29.67
N LYS A 95 -5.27 -9.81 30.32
CA LYS A 95 -4.22 -9.04 29.65
C LYS A 95 -3.37 -9.88 28.69
N GLN A 96 -3.28 -11.17 28.96
CA GLN A 96 -2.48 -12.11 28.20
C GLN A 96 -3.10 -12.42 26.82
N ASP A 97 -4.42 -12.63 26.76
CA ASP A 97 -5.15 -12.89 25.51
C ASP A 97 -5.13 -11.69 24.58
N ARG A 98 -5.26 -10.50 25.17
CA ARG A 98 -5.14 -9.24 24.42
C ARG A 98 -3.76 -9.06 23.81
N LEU A 99 -2.71 -9.49 24.52
CA LEU A 99 -1.34 -9.46 24.01
C LEU A 99 -1.14 -10.48 22.89
N GLU A 100 -1.73 -11.66 23.00
CA GLU A 100 -1.68 -12.71 21.98
C GLU A 100 -2.34 -12.25 20.67
N GLY A 101 -3.52 -11.66 20.76
CA GLY A 101 -4.18 -11.14 19.57
C GLY A 101 -3.45 -9.95 18.92
N ILE A 102 -2.81 -9.07 19.71
CA ILE A 102 -1.95 -8.02 19.16
C ILE A 102 -0.77 -8.64 18.40
N LYS A 103 -0.16 -9.71 18.94
CA LYS A 103 0.92 -10.45 18.25
C LYS A 103 0.43 -11.12 16.98
N ALA A 104 -0.81 -11.65 16.99
CA ALA A 104 -1.45 -12.20 15.81
C ALA A 104 -1.82 -11.16 14.73
N GLY A 105 -1.65 -9.86 15.04
CA GLY A 105 -1.91 -8.76 14.12
C GLY A 105 -3.37 -8.30 14.05
N ALA A 106 -4.20 -8.64 15.05
CA ALA A 106 -5.58 -8.16 15.07
C ALA A 106 -5.67 -6.63 15.16
N ASP A 107 -6.61 -6.06 14.42
CA ASP A 107 -6.81 -4.62 14.37
C ASP A 107 -7.68 -4.11 15.51
N ASP A 108 -8.57 -4.97 16.04
CA ASP A 108 -9.40 -4.62 17.18
C ASP A 108 -9.94 -5.85 17.94
N PHE A 109 -10.50 -5.60 19.14
CA PHE A 109 -11.01 -6.63 20.07
C PHE A 109 -12.36 -6.22 20.63
N LEU A 110 -13.24 -7.20 20.80
CA LEU A 110 -14.50 -7.06 21.51
C LEU A 110 -14.64 -8.14 22.58
N SER A 111 -15.05 -7.74 23.78
CA SER A 111 -15.37 -8.69 24.85
C SER A 111 -16.81 -9.17 24.77
N ARG A 112 -17.07 -10.38 25.21
CA ARG A 112 -18.42 -10.90 25.41
C ARG A 112 -18.99 -10.47 26.78
N PRO A 113 -20.28 -10.12 26.86
CA PRO A 113 -21.27 -10.06 25.79
C PRO A 113 -21.01 -8.89 24.82
N VAL A 114 -21.18 -9.10 23.51
CA VAL A 114 -20.91 -8.09 22.49
C VAL A 114 -21.91 -6.96 22.58
N ASP A 115 -21.44 -5.74 22.86
CA ASP A 115 -22.26 -4.55 22.78
C ASP A 115 -22.50 -4.16 21.32
N ARG A 116 -23.77 -4.02 20.95
CA ARG A 116 -24.18 -3.68 19.58
C ARG A 116 -23.60 -2.36 19.10
N THR A 117 -23.61 -1.35 19.94
CA THR A 117 -23.16 0.01 19.60
C THR A 117 -21.63 0.03 19.37
N GLU A 118 -20.91 -0.66 20.27
CA GLU A 118 -19.45 -0.79 20.17
C GLU A 118 -19.04 -1.55 18.91
N LEU A 119 -19.66 -2.72 18.63
CA LEU A 119 -19.37 -3.49 17.43
C LEU A 119 -19.56 -2.65 16.16
N LEU A 120 -20.71 -2.00 16.01
CA LEU A 120 -21.01 -1.21 14.82
C LEU A 120 -20.07 -0.01 14.66
N ALA A 121 -19.68 0.64 15.75
CA ALA A 121 -18.71 1.73 15.71
C ALA A 121 -17.34 1.27 15.21
N ARG A 122 -16.85 0.12 15.71
CA ARG A 122 -15.56 -0.47 15.29
C ARG A 122 -15.58 -0.95 13.83
N VAL A 123 -16.62 -1.69 13.44
CA VAL A 123 -16.82 -2.12 12.06
C VAL A 123 -16.79 -0.95 11.10
N ARG A 124 -17.56 0.12 11.37
CA ARG A 124 -17.57 1.31 10.50
C ARG A 124 -16.22 2.01 10.45
N SER A 125 -15.52 2.10 11.58
CA SER A 125 -14.20 2.73 11.64
C SER A 125 -13.17 1.97 10.82
N LEU A 126 -13.11 0.64 10.97
CA LEU A 126 -12.17 -0.20 10.26
C LEU A 126 -12.49 -0.30 8.76
N LEU A 127 -13.76 -0.42 8.38
CA LEU A 127 -14.17 -0.38 6.97
C LEU A 127 -13.81 0.96 6.31
N LYS A 128 -14.00 2.08 7.02
CA LYS A 128 -13.58 3.39 6.52
C LYS A 128 -12.08 3.48 6.29
N LEU A 129 -11.29 2.91 7.20
CA LEU A 129 -9.84 2.84 7.05
C LEU A 129 -9.46 1.96 5.85
N LYS A 130 -10.05 0.76 5.75
CA LYS A 130 -9.83 -0.18 4.63
C LYS A 130 -10.14 0.46 3.28
N LEU A 131 -11.29 1.11 3.12
CA LEU A 131 -11.65 1.80 1.90
C LEU A 131 -10.62 2.86 1.48
N ARG A 132 -10.12 3.64 2.43
CA ARG A 132 -9.08 4.64 2.15
C ARG A 132 -7.76 4.02 1.74
N THR A 133 -7.38 2.92 2.37
CA THR A 133 -6.17 2.18 2.01
C THR A 133 -6.29 1.62 0.59
N ASP A 134 -7.43 1.01 0.26
CA ASP A 134 -7.69 0.47 -1.08
C ASP A 134 -7.70 1.55 -2.17
N GLU A 135 -8.25 2.74 -1.87
CA GLU A 135 -8.20 3.88 -2.80
C GLU A 135 -6.76 4.31 -3.09
N LEU A 136 -5.91 4.36 -2.05
CA LEU A 136 -4.49 4.69 -2.20
C LEU A 136 -3.74 3.63 -3.01
N GLU A 137 -3.95 2.34 -2.73
CA GLU A 137 -3.33 1.25 -3.47
C GLU A 137 -3.74 1.24 -4.95
N ARG A 138 -5.02 1.49 -5.23
CA ARG A 138 -5.51 1.62 -6.62
C ARG A 138 -4.84 2.79 -7.34
N ALA A 139 -4.71 3.95 -6.69
CA ALA A 139 -4.05 5.10 -7.28
C ALA A 139 -2.56 4.82 -7.57
N GLU A 140 -1.84 4.19 -6.64
CA GLU A 140 -0.45 3.77 -6.84
C GLU A 140 -0.33 2.73 -7.97
N SER A 141 -1.23 1.75 -8.02
CA SER A 141 -1.24 0.72 -9.09
C SER A 141 -1.44 1.33 -10.48
N VAL A 142 -2.32 2.32 -10.62
CA VAL A 142 -2.52 3.05 -11.88
C VAL A 142 -1.26 3.80 -12.27
N LEU A 143 -0.61 4.50 -11.33
CA LEU A 143 0.66 5.20 -11.58
C LEU A 143 1.76 4.23 -12.04
N PHE A 144 1.89 3.10 -11.39
CA PHE A 144 2.88 2.08 -11.76
C PHE A 144 2.60 1.48 -13.14
N ALA A 145 1.32 1.24 -13.46
CA ALA A 145 0.95 0.77 -14.79
C ALA A 145 1.28 1.80 -15.88
N LEU A 146 1.06 3.09 -15.60
CA LEU A 146 1.44 4.18 -16.52
C LEU A 146 2.96 4.27 -16.69
N ALA A 147 3.73 4.19 -15.60
CA ALA A 147 5.19 4.22 -15.65
C ALA A 147 5.74 3.06 -16.52
N ARG A 148 5.24 1.84 -16.31
CA ARG A 148 5.57 0.67 -17.13
C ARG A 148 5.18 0.85 -18.61
N SER A 149 4.04 1.49 -18.89
CA SER A 149 3.59 1.76 -20.26
C SER A 149 4.51 2.74 -20.96
N ILE A 150 5.05 3.73 -20.26
CA ILE A 150 6.02 4.69 -20.80
C ILE A 150 7.35 4.00 -21.06
N GLU A 151 7.83 3.19 -20.10
CA GLU A 151 9.03 2.37 -20.27
C GLU A 151 8.91 1.42 -21.50
N GLY A 152 7.74 0.81 -21.68
CA GLY A 152 7.47 -0.10 -22.79
C GLY A 152 7.52 0.55 -24.18
N LYS A 153 7.49 1.89 -24.28
CA LYS A 153 7.72 2.61 -25.53
C LYS A 153 9.20 2.63 -25.92
N ASP A 154 10.11 2.54 -24.96
CA ASP A 154 11.55 2.53 -25.21
C ASP A 154 12.08 1.08 -25.18
N PRO A 155 12.41 0.48 -26.34
CA PRO A 155 12.85 -0.91 -26.43
C PRO A 155 14.15 -1.21 -25.67
N TYR A 156 14.92 -0.18 -25.28
CA TYR A 156 16.16 -0.33 -24.52
C TYR A 156 15.94 -0.41 -23.00
N THR A 157 14.76 -0.06 -22.50
CA THR A 157 14.47 0.07 -21.05
C THR A 157 13.53 -1.00 -20.52
N GLN A 158 13.08 -1.97 -21.32
CA GLN A 158 12.12 -2.99 -20.89
C GLN A 158 12.57 -3.73 -19.62
N GLY A 159 11.76 -3.70 -18.57
CA GLY A 159 12.03 -4.30 -17.25
C GLY A 159 13.12 -3.56 -16.44
N HIS A 160 13.53 -2.36 -16.87
CA HIS A 160 14.51 -1.54 -16.16
C HIS A 160 13.93 -1.02 -14.83
N CYS A 161 12.72 -0.49 -14.84
CA CYS A 161 12.06 0.07 -13.66
C CYS A 161 11.91 -0.97 -12.54
N GLU A 162 11.55 -2.22 -12.88
CA GLU A 162 11.41 -3.30 -11.90
C GLU A 162 12.77 -3.68 -11.30
N ARG A 163 13.77 -3.95 -12.13
CA ARG A 163 15.13 -4.26 -11.64
C ARG A 163 15.69 -3.14 -10.77
N LEU A 164 15.47 -1.90 -11.21
CA LEU A 164 15.94 -0.72 -10.50
C LEU A 164 15.28 -0.58 -9.13
N SER A 165 13.95 -0.78 -9.04
CA SER A 165 13.22 -0.73 -7.79
C SER A 165 13.69 -1.80 -6.78
N GLU A 166 13.96 -3.02 -7.27
CA GLU A 166 14.50 -4.10 -6.45
C GLU A 166 15.92 -3.78 -5.95
N TYR A 167 16.83 -3.36 -6.84
CA TYR A 167 18.20 -3.02 -6.46
C TYR A 167 18.26 -1.84 -5.47
N ALA A 168 17.44 -0.80 -5.71
CA ALA A 168 17.36 0.34 -4.81
C ALA A 168 16.85 -0.06 -3.42
N SER A 169 15.87 -0.96 -3.36
CA SER A 169 15.33 -1.50 -2.10
C SER A 169 16.37 -2.33 -1.36
N LEU A 170 17.03 -3.26 -2.04
CA LEU A 170 18.07 -4.11 -1.45
C LEU A 170 19.25 -3.28 -0.93
N LEU A 171 19.67 -2.29 -1.70
CA LEU A 171 20.74 -1.40 -1.29
C LEU A 171 20.34 -0.55 -0.08
N GLY A 172 19.11 -0.01 -0.07
CA GLY A 172 18.58 0.74 1.08
C GLY A 172 18.55 -0.11 2.35
N GLN A 173 18.10 -1.37 2.25
CA GLN A 173 18.12 -2.33 3.36
C GLN A 173 19.57 -2.61 3.84
N HIS A 174 20.49 -2.85 2.91
CA HIS A 174 21.90 -3.12 3.24
C HIS A 174 22.57 -1.93 3.94
N LEU A 175 22.19 -0.70 3.56
CA LEU A 175 22.68 0.53 4.18
C LEU A 175 21.97 0.87 5.50
N GLY A 176 21.01 0.06 5.95
CA GLY A 176 20.30 0.25 7.21
C GLY A 176 19.27 1.39 7.16
N PHE A 177 18.70 1.69 6.00
CA PHE A 177 17.67 2.72 5.89
C PHE A 177 16.38 2.29 6.60
N PRO A 178 15.64 3.24 7.20
CA PRO A 178 14.31 2.97 7.75
C PRO A 178 13.36 2.37 6.71
N PRO A 179 12.38 1.53 7.12
CA PRO A 179 11.46 0.85 6.19
C PRO A 179 10.69 1.78 5.26
N ASP A 180 10.30 2.97 5.72
CA ASP A 180 9.61 3.99 4.92
C ASP A 180 10.50 4.56 3.81
N GLN A 181 11.80 4.72 4.06
CA GLN A 181 12.76 5.13 3.04
C GLN A 181 13.04 4.00 2.03
N VAL A 182 13.13 2.75 2.47
CA VAL A 182 13.27 1.59 1.57
C VAL A 182 12.04 1.50 0.65
N THR A 183 10.84 1.68 1.19
CA THR A 183 9.61 1.73 0.41
C THR A 183 9.61 2.90 -0.59
N ALA A 184 10.10 4.06 -0.20
CA ALA A 184 10.24 5.20 -1.10
C ALA A 184 11.21 4.95 -2.25
N LEU A 185 12.31 4.25 -1.99
CA LEU A 185 13.28 3.84 -3.02
C LEU A 185 12.65 2.86 -4.03
N HIS A 186 11.91 1.87 -3.53
CA HIS A 186 11.17 0.94 -4.38
C HIS A 186 10.21 1.67 -5.32
N ARG A 187 9.37 2.54 -4.77
CA ARG A 187 8.41 3.35 -5.54
C ARG A 187 9.11 4.26 -6.55
N ALA A 188 10.19 4.92 -6.12
CA ALA A 188 10.96 5.80 -7.00
C ALA A 188 11.57 5.04 -8.17
N GLY A 189 12.11 3.85 -7.96
CA GLY A 189 12.63 3.01 -9.03
C GLY A 189 11.61 2.71 -10.12
N ILE A 190 10.33 2.56 -9.75
CA ILE A 190 9.25 2.33 -10.72
C ILE A 190 8.87 3.61 -11.47
N VAL A 191 8.79 4.76 -10.77
CA VAL A 191 8.15 5.97 -11.33
C VAL A 191 9.12 7.10 -11.69
N HIS A 192 10.46 6.93 -11.51
CA HIS A 192 11.42 8.02 -11.74
C HIS A 192 11.29 8.67 -13.12
N ASP A 193 11.00 7.88 -14.13
CA ASP A 193 10.88 8.27 -15.52
C ASP A 193 9.45 8.56 -16.00
N ILE A 194 8.45 8.58 -15.09
CA ILE A 194 7.04 8.78 -15.46
C ILE A 194 6.80 10.10 -16.20
N GLY A 195 7.62 11.11 -15.95
CA GLY A 195 7.55 12.41 -16.61
C GLY A 195 7.88 12.37 -18.12
N LYS A 196 8.49 11.30 -18.61
CA LYS A 196 8.70 11.08 -20.05
C LYS A 196 7.39 11.03 -20.86
N VAL A 197 6.23 10.87 -20.17
CA VAL A 197 4.91 11.00 -20.81
C VAL A 197 4.71 12.34 -21.52
N ALA A 198 5.37 13.41 -21.07
CA ALA A 198 5.29 14.73 -21.67
C ALA A 198 6.31 14.95 -22.81
N VAL A 199 7.22 14.02 -23.00
CA VAL A 199 8.21 14.10 -24.09
C VAL A 199 7.57 13.60 -25.39
N PRO A 200 7.58 14.39 -26.48
CA PRO A 200 7.06 13.95 -27.77
C PRO A 200 7.74 12.68 -28.26
N ASP A 201 6.98 11.75 -28.84
CA ASP A 201 7.51 10.48 -29.36
C ASP A 201 8.63 10.68 -30.41
N ALA A 202 8.56 11.78 -31.17
CA ALA A 202 9.62 12.14 -32.14
C ALA A 202 10.99 12.44 -31.48
N ILE A 203 10.99 12.84 -30.20
CA ILE A 203 12.20 13.08 -29.41
C ILE A 203 12.57 11.79 -28.65
N LEU A 204 11.59 11.19 -27.97
CA LEU A 204 11.80 10.01 -27.15
C LEU A 204 12.34 8.81 -27.95
N LEU A 205 11.81 8.61 -29.17
CA LEU A 205 12.15 7.48 -30.06
C LEU A 205 13.13 7.87 -31.16
N LYS A 206 13.75 9.04 -31.10
CA LYS A 206 14.65 9.54 -32.13
C LYS A 206 15.85 8.60 -32.30
N PRO A 207 16.09 8.07 -33.52
CA PRO A 207 17.30 7.33 -33.78
C PRO A 207 18.50 8.29 -33.86
N GLY A 208 19.40 8.22 -32.88
CA GLY A 208 20.62 9.03 -32.87
C GLY A 208 20.65 10.06 -31.74
N ARG A 209 21.50 11.08 -31.85
CA ARG A 209 21.69 12.09 -30.82
C ARG A 209 20.60 13.15 -30.87
N LEU A 210 20.16 13.58 -29.69
CA LEU A 210 19.26 14.74 -29.54
C LEU A 210 20.02 16.02 -29.84
N THR A 211 19.32 17.01 -30.45
CA THR A 211 19.79 18.39 -30.52
C THR A 211 19.71 19.07 -29.17
N GLU A 212 20.29 20.26 -29.00
CA GLU A 212 20.22 20.96 -27.72
C GLU A 212 18.78 21.35 -27.34
N ASP A 213 17.96 21.75 -28.30
CA ASP A 213 16.53 22.05 -28.05
C ASP A 213 15.74 20.80 -27.64
N GLU A 214 16.02 19.67 -28.27
CA GLU A 214 15.40 18.39 -27.91
C GLU A 214 15.89 17.92 -26.52
N TRP A 215 17.15 18.16 -26.19
CA TRP A 215 17.68 17.90 -24.84
C TRP A 215 17.00 18.77 -23.77
N GLN A 216 16.69 20.02 -24.06
CA GLN A 216 15.95 20.88 -23.13
C GLN A 216 14.57 20.25 -22.81
N VAL A 217 13.86 19.76 -23.82
CA VAL A 217 12.58 19.07 -23.63
C VAL A 217 12.77 17.78 -22.80
N MET A 218 13.81 17.00 -23.11
CA MET A 218 14.09 15.77 -22.37
C MET A 218 14.42 16.03 -20.90
N ARG A 219 15.17 17.10 -20.60
CA ARG A 219 15.56 17.49 -19.24
C ARG A 219 14.40 17.86 -18.32
N GLU A 220 13.23 18.16 -18.88
CA GLU A 220 12.03 18.53 -18.09
C GLU A 220 11.33 17.33 -17.43
N HIS A 221 11.61 16.05 -17.88
CA HIS A 221 10.86 14.92 -17.37
C HIS A 221 10.94 14.71 -15.85
N PRO A 222 12.04 14.98 -15.11
CA PRO A 222 12.05 14.84 -13.65
C PRO A 222 11.09 15.82 -12.98
N VAL A 223 11.01 17.05 -13.49
CA VAL A 223 10.09 18.09 -12.99
C VAL A 223 8.63 17.70 -13.24
N VAL A 224 8.36 17.21 -14.45
CA VAL A 224 7.03 16.72 -14.82
C VAL A 224 6.64 15.49 -14.00
N GLY A 225 7.57 14.56 -13.81
CA GLY A 225 7.37 13.36 -13.00
C GLY A 225 7.04 13.70 -11.54
N GLU A 226 7.79 14.62 -10.93
CA GLU A 226 7.48 15.12 -9.60
C GLU A 226 6.07 15.72 -9.54
N ARG A 227 5.69 16.54 -10.51
CA ARG A 227 4.36 17.18 -10.58
C ARG A 227 3.24 16.16 -10.71
N ILE A 228 3.43 15.10 -11.49
CA ILE A 228 2.46 14.00 -11.66
C ILE A 228 2.24 13.27 -10.33
N CYS A 229 3.31 13.00 -9.59
CA CYS A 229 3.26 12.26 -8.34
C CYS A 229 2.90 13.11 -7.11
N ALA A 230 3.04 14.43 -7.17
CA ALA A 230 2.83 15.37 -6.05
C ALA A 230 1.44 15.28 -5.36
N PRO A 231 0.32 14.97 -6.05
CA PRO A 231 -0.98 14.81 -5.39
C PRO A 231 -1.03 13.65 -4.38
N LEU A 232 -0.17 12.64 -4.51
CA LEU A 232 -0.12 11.49 -3.59
C LEU A 232 0.75 11.81 -2.38
N LYS A 233 0.12 12.00 -1.21
CA LYS A 233 0.82 12.27 0.06
C LYS A 233 1.78 11.14 0.47
N SER A 234 1.48 9.89 0.10
CA SER A 234 2.34 8.73 0.32
C SER A 234 3.67 8.81 -0.45
N PHE A 235 3.75 9.70 -1.46
CA PHE A 235 4.95 9.90 -2.29
C PHE A 235 5.88 11.01 -1.78
N ARG A 236 5.63 11.60 -0.61
CA ARG A 236 6.46 12.69 -0.06
C ARG A 236 7.95 12.39 -0.06
N LEU A 237 8.36 11.17 0.27
CA LEU A 237 9.76 10.74 0.24
C LEU A 237 10.24 10.35 -1.17
N VAL A 238 9.31 10.08 -2.08
CA VAL A 238 9.58 9.69 -3.48
C VAL A 238 9.85 10.92 -4.35
N LEU A 239 9.13 12.03 -4.13
CA LEU A 239 9.22 13.25 -4.94
C LEU A 239 10.65 13.79 -5.11
N PRO A 240 11.46 13.95 -4.04
CA PRO A 240 12.83 14.41 -4.19
C PRO A 240 13.70 13.45 -5.01
N ILE A 241 13.43 12.14 -4.93
CA ILE A 241 14.18 11.13 -5.71
C ILE A 241 13.84 11.28 -7.20
N ILE A 242 12.56 11.43 -7.55
CA ILE A 242 12.13 11.69 -8.94
C ILE A 242 12.77 12.99 -9.46
N ARG A 243 12.73 14.06 -8.66
CA ARG A 243 13.25 15.35 -9.05
C ARG A 243 14.72 15.34 -9.38
N HIS A 244 15.52 14.57 -8.62
CA HIS A 244 16.98 14.64 -8.62
C HIS A 244 17.67 13.36 -9.09
N HIS A 245 16.96 12.43 -9.74
CA HIS A 245 17.53 11.14 -10.13
C HIS A 245 18.66 11.24 -11.19
N HIS A 246 18.75 12.35 -11.90
CA HIS A 246 19.82 12.66 -12.84
C HIS A 246 20.91 13.61 -12.29
N GLU A 247 20.82 13.99 -11.01
CA GLU A 247 21.83 14.83 -10.41
C GLU A 247 23.11 14.05 -10.12
N LYS A 248 24.26 14.70 -10.31
CA LYS A 248 25.57 14.16 -9.98
C LYS A 248 26.15 14.86 -8.77
N LEU A 249 27.04 14.17 -8.04
CA LEU A 249 27.69 14.72 -6.84
C LEU A 249 28.58 15.94 -7.14
N ASP A 250 29.07 16.06 -8.38
CA ASP A 250 29.89 17.18 -8.82
C ASP A 250 29.08 18.39 -9.29
N GLY A 251 27.73 18.31 -9.19
CA GLY A 251 26.83 19.35 -9.62
C GLY A 251 26.66 19.47 -11.14
N SER A 252 27.27 18.57 -11.94
CA SER A 252 27.14 18.55 -13.41
C SER A 252 25.92 17.75 -13.90
N GLY A 253 24.91 17.57 -13.04
CA GLY A 253 23.65 16.87 -13.39
C GLY A 253 22.77 17.66 -14.35
N ILE A 254 21.62 17.08 -14.70
CA ILE A 254 20.70 17.64 -15.71
C ILE A 254 19.96 18.87 -15.18
N GLN A 255 19.71 18.95 -13.88
CA GLN A 255 19.04 20.08 -13.25
C GLN A 255 20.03 20.91 -12.43
N MET A 256 19.80 22.19 -12.35
CA MET A 256 20.66 23.20 -11.72
C MET A 256 21.24 22.70 -10.40
N GLY A 257 22.57 22.70 -10.32
CA GLY A 257 23.39 22.14 -9.26
C GLY A 257 22.84 22.36 -7.86
N PHE A 258 23.20 21.47 -6.95
CA PHE A 258 22.84 21.54 -5.54
C PHE A 258 23.14 22.92 -4.93
N GLU A 259 22.26 23.91 -5.16
CA GLU A 259 22.17 25.06 -4.27
C GLU A 259 21.25 24.65 -3.11
N GLU A 260 21.92 24.22 -2.03
CA GLU A 260 21.41 24.20 -0.65
C GLU A 260 20.00 23.61 -0.40
N THR A 261 19.81 22.32 -0.63
CA THR A 261 18.82 21.59 0.16
C THR A 261 19.37 20.26 0.71
N PRO A 262 20.39 20.30 1.58
CA PRO A 262 20.88 19.12 2.29
C PRO A 262 19.88 18.54 3.30
N SER A 263 18.80 19.27 3.64
CA SER A 263 17.96 18.96 4.81
C SER A 263 16.74 18.10 4.52
N LEU A 264 16.38 17.83 3.27
CA LEU A 264 15.17 17.06 2.94
C LEU A 264 15.44 15.66 2.38
N LEU A 265 16.65 15.39 1.92
CA LEU A 265 17.08 14.05 1.54
C LEU A 265 17.93 13.46 2.67
N PRO A 266 17.62 12.27 3.18
CA PRO A 266 18.57 11.57 4.02
C PRO A 266 19.92 11.50 3.30
N PRO A 267 21.06 11.62 4.00
CA PRO A 267 22.41 11.68 3.38
C PRO A 267 22.73 10.53 2.43
N GLY A 268 21.93 9.46 2.45
CA GLY A 268 22.04 8.31 1.56
C GLY A 268 21.22 8.40 0.25
N CYS A 269 20.13 9.20 0.19
CA CYS A 269 19.28 9.26 -1.02
C CYS A 269 19.98 9.91 -2.21
N CYS A 270 20.85 10.92 -1.99
CA CYS A 270 21.68 11.50 -3.05
C CYS A 270 22.71 10.50 -3.60
N ARG A 271 23.21 9.56 -2.77
CA ARG A 271 24.09 8.49 -3.24
C ARG A 271 23.35 7.45 -4.07
N LEU A 272 22.07 7.22 -3.79
CA LEU A 272 21.25 6.26 -4.53
C LEU A 272 20.80 6.77 -5.90
N SER A 273 20.54 8.08 -6.06
CA SER A 273 20.27 8.64 -7.39
C SER A 273 21.39 8.35 -8.39
N MET A 274 22.62 8.22 -7.92
CA MET A 274 23.80 7.88 -8.74
C MET A 274 23.82 6.42 -9.21
N PHE A 275 23.22 5.48 -8.45
CA PHE A 275 23.13 4.08 -8.86
C PHE A 275 21.95 3.83 -9.81
N LEU A 276 20.98 4.74 -9.83
CA LEU A 276 19.83 4.66 -10.71
C LEU A 276 20.13 5.06 -12.17
N THR A 277 21.28 5.67 -12.45
CA THR A 277 21.60 6.29 -13.76
C THR A 277 22.80 5.68 -14.49
N ARG A 278 23.29 4.51 -14.08
CA ARG A 278 24.35 3.79 -14.83
C ARG A 278 23.86 2.56 -15.55
#